data_c7a7d18783baae39cb1f58773c05eb60
#
_entry.id   c7a7d18783baae39cb1f58773c05eb60
#
_cell.length_a   1.000
_cell.length_b   1.000
_cell.length_c   1.000
_cell.angle_alpha   90.00
_cell.angle_beta   90.00
_cell.angle_gamma   90.00
#
_symmetry.space_group_name_H-M   'P 1'
#
loop_
_entity.id
_entity.type
_entity.pdbx_description
1 polymer ?
#
loop_
_entity_poly.entity_id
_entity_poly.type
_entity_poly.pdbx_seq_one_letter_code
_entity_poly.pdbx_strand_id
1 'polypeptide(L)'
;IYGIIGMSGAGKSTLVRCINLLERPTGGSVVIDGVAMETLSPASLRKRRREITMIFQQFNLLMQRTCLKNVCFPMELAGVKKAEAEKRAMELLEMVGLPDKANAYPAQLSGGQKQRIAIARALATNPKVLLCDEATSALDPNTTHSILTLIKDINRKLGITVVVITHQMSVVEEICDSVAILDGGVVVEQGSVQEIFANPKTAAAKRLVAPNGGSAARDLSCFAPDDHVVRVTFNGSSTAKPLVASLAAEKGILVSV
;
A
#
# COMPACT_ATOMS: atom_id res chain seq x y z
N ILE A 1 0.42 5.33 -8.46
CA ILE A 1 0.72 4.73 -7.15
C ILE A 1 1.78 3.67 -7.34
N TYR A 2 2.84 3.69 -6.53
CA TYR A 2 3.97 2.77 -6.62
C TYR A 2 3.99 1.79 -5.44
N GLY A 3 4.05 0.49 -5.71
CA GLY A 3 4.14 -0.57 -4.70
C GLY A 3 5.59 -0.96 -4.38
N ILE A 4 5.91 -1.17 -3.12
CA ILE A 4 7.15 -1.82 -2.67
C ILE A 4 6.74 -3.07 -1.90
N ILE A 5 7.06 -4.23 -2.45
CA ILE A 5 6.63 -5.52 -1.91
C ILE A 5 7.81 -6.43 -1.58
N GLY A 6 7.58 -7.41 -0.75
CA GLY A 6 8.59 -8.40 -0.36
C GLY A 6 8.15 -9.15 0.89
N MET A 7 8.82 -10.25 1.18
CA MET A 7 8.56 -11.02 2.39
C MET A 7 8.88 -10.22 3.67
N SER A 8 8.41 -10.70 4.82
CA SER A 8 8.82 -10.11 6.11
C SER A 8 10.34 -10.14 6.23
N GLY A 9 10.93 -9.05 6.73
CA GLY A 9 12.39 -8.93 6.84
C GLY A 9 13.13 -8.53 5.56
N ALA A 10 12.45 -8.35 4.41
CA ALA A 10 13.11 -7.97 3.14
C ALA A 10 13.68 -6.54 3.11
N GLY A 11 13.52 -5.74 4.17
CA GLY A 11 14.08 -4.38 4.24
C GLY A 11 13.12 -3.26 3.79
N LYS A 12 11.85 -3.56 3.52
CA LYS A 12 10.87 -2.59 3.00
C LYS A 12 10.71 -1.35 3.88
N SER A 13 10.46 -1.51 5.17
CA SER A 13 10.27 -0.39 6.10
C SER A 13 11.57 0.40 6.30
N THR A 14 12.75 -0.25 6.26
CA THR A 14 14.03 0.44 6.28
C THR A 14 14.21 1.33 5.05
N LEU A 15 13.90 0.79 3.86
CA LEU A 15 13.96 1.56 2.60
C LEU A 15 13.08 2.83 2.68
N VAL A 16 11.84 2.68 3.17
CA VAL A 16 10.93 3.83 3.32
C VAL A 16 11.43 4.86 4.32
N ARG A 17 12.01 4.42 5.42
CA ARG A 17 12.64 5.34 6.39
C ARG A 17 13.85 6.06 5.79
N CYS A 18 14.58 5.40 4.89
CA CYS A 18 15.64 6.05 4.11
C CYS A 18 15.07 7.08 3.12
N ILE A 19 13.96 6.80 2.43
CA ILE A 19 13.32 7.77 1.53
C ILE A 19 12.94 9.06 2.27
N ASN A 20 12.45 8.95 3.50
CA ASN A 20 12.14 10.11 4.34
C ASN A 20 13.35 10.59 5.20
N LEU A 21 14.53 9.98 5.03
CA LEU A 21 15.72 10.20 5.85
C LEU A 21 15.49 10.11 7.38
N LEU A 22 14.49 9.36 7.81
CA LEU A 22 14.34 8.96 9.22
C LEU A 22 15.52 8.06 9.62
N GLU A 23 15.98 7.24 8.67
CA GLU A 23 17.27 6.53 8.72
C GLU A 23 18.16 7.06 7.59
N ARG A 24 19.43 7.35 7.87
CA ARG A 24 20.36 7.80 6.86
C ARG A 24 20.96 6.60 6.13
N PRO A 25 20.88 6.53 4.79
CA PRO A 25 21.57 5.51 4.03
C PRO A 25 23.08 5.64 4.21
N THR A 26 23.79 4.53 4.24
CA THR A 26 25.27 4.50 4.33
C THR A 26 25.94 4.81 2.99
N GLY A 27 25.18 4.73 1.89
CA GLY A 27 25.63 5.02 0.54
C GLY A 27 24.45 5.27 -0.39
N GLY A 28 24.74 5.84 -1.56
CA GLY A 28 23.71 6.24 -2.53
C GLY A 28 23.11 7.61 -2.21
N SER A 29 22.03 7.96 -2.92
CA SER A 29 21.35 9.25 -2.76
C SER A 29 19.83 9.08 -2.85
N VAL A 30 19.11 9.94 -2.11
CA VAL A 30 17.66 10.07 -2.17
C VAL A 30 17.34 11.41 -2.82
N VAL A 31 16.88 11.37 -4.07
CA VAL A 31 16.55 12.58 -4.83
C VAL A 31 15.04 12.74 -4.94
N ILE A 32 14.50 13.87 -4.47
CA ILE A 32 13.07 14.20 -4.57
C ILE A 32 12.94 15.58 -5.21
N ASP A 33 12.21 15.68 -6.30
CA ASP A 33 12.10 16.89 -7.13
C ASP A 33 13.48 17.51 -7.47
N GLY A 34 14.45 16.68 -7.85
CA GLY A 34 15.81 17.12 -8.21
C GLY A 34 16.70 17.52 -7.03
N VAL A 35 16.23 17.39 -5.79
CA VAL A 35 16.99 17.74 -4.58
C VAL A 35 17.49 16.49 -3.88
N ALA A 36 18.81 16.37 -3.70
CA ALA A 36 19.44 15.33 -2.92
C ALA A 36 19.19 15.58 -1.42
N MET A 37 18.38 14.73 -0.80
CA MET A 37 17.87 14.93 0.57
C MET A 37 18.97 14.86 1.63
N GLU A 38 19.99 14.02 1.43
CA GLU A 38 21.11 13.82 2.34
C GLU A 38 22.05 15.03 2.44
N THR A 39 22.03 15.92 1.44
CA THR A 39 22.86 17.14 1.40
C THR A 39 22.24 18.31 2.16
N LEU A 40 20.97 18.18 2.56
CA LEU A 40 20.22 19.23 3.21
C LEU A 40 20.69 19.47 4.66
N SER A 41 20.73 20.74 5.07
CA SER A 41 20.86 21.08 6.48
C SER A 41 19.69 20.52 7.30
N PRO A 42 19.87 20.30 8.62
CA PRO A 42 18.78 19.81 9.47
C PRO A 42 17.49 20.67 9.41
N ALA A 43 17.63 21.98 9.26
CA ALA A 43 16.51 22.90 9.13
C ALA A 43 15.79 22.73 7.78
N SER A 44 16.55 22.66 6.68
CA SER A 44 16.02 22.44 5.33
C SER A 44 15.38 21.06 5.20
N LEU A 45 15.98 20.03 5.79
CA LEU A 45 15.43 18.67 5.81
C LEU A 45 14.08 18.62 6.57
N ARG A 46 13.96 19.29 7.73
CA ARG A 46 12.68 19.40 8.43
C ARG A 46 11.61 20.07 7.59
N LYS A 47 11.98 21.14 6.84
CA LYS A 47 11.04 21.79 5.92
C LYS A 47 10.63 20.85 4.79
N ARG A 48 11.58 20.13 4.19
CA ARG A 48 11.34 19.22 3.07
C ARG A 48 10.49 18.01 3.48
N ARG A 49 10.68 17.48 4.71
CA ARG A 49 9.84 16.38 5.26
C ARG A 49 8.37 16.74 5.40
N ARG A 50 7.97 18.00 5.37
CA ARG A 50 6.56 18.40 5.32
C ARG A 50 5.90 18.07 3.98
N GLU A 51 6.71 17.95 2.93
CA GLU A 51 6.27 17.58 1.59
C GLU A 51 6.26 16.05 1.38
N ILE A 52 6.84 15.29 2.32
CA ILE A 52 6.94 13.82 2.28
C ILE A 52 6.38 13.30 3.57
N THR A 53 5.11 12.95 3.56
CA THR A 53 4.42 12.49 4.77
C THR A 53 4.31 10.97 4.80
N MET A 54 4.11 10.43 6.00
CA MET A 54 4.10 8.98 6.20
C MET A 54 2.89 8.56 7.03
N ILE A 55 2.22 7.52 6.57
CA ILE A 55 1.23 6.76 7.32
C ILE A 55 1.93 5.49 7.80
N PHE A 56 1.91 5.27 9.11
CA PHE A 56 2.56 4.14 9.75
C PHE A 56 1.60 2.97 9.92
N GLN A 57 2.14 1.78 10.07
CA GLN A 57 1.41 0.55 10.36
C GLN A 57 0.50 0.68 11.60
N GLN A 58 1.02 1.27 12.68
CA GLN A 58 0.22 1.72 13.80
C GLN A 58 -0.19 3.16 13.54
N PHE A 59 -1.44 3.51 13.76
CA PHE A 59 -2.01 4.83 13.42
C PHE A 59 -1.23 6.02 14.00
N ASN A 60 -0.49 5.82 15.08
CA ASN A 60 0.35 6.81 15.78
C ASN A 60 -0.40 8.12 16.07
N LEU A 61 -1.69 8.03 16.40
CA LEU A 61 -2.49 9.18 16.78
C LEU A 61 -2.14 9.63 18.20
N LEU A 62 -2.19 10.94 18.41
CA LEU A 62 -2.00 11.55 19.72
C LEU A 62 -3.26 11.29 20.55
N MET A 63 -3.19 10.31 21.45
CA MET A 63 -4.35 9.78 22.19
C MET A 63 -5.03 10.82 23.08
N GLN A 64 -4.27 11.83 23.57
CA GLN A 64 -4.77 12.92 24.40
C GLN A 64 -5.27 14.12 23.63
N ARG A 65 -5.31 14.05 22.28
CA ARG A 65 -5.83 15.09 21.41
C ARG A 65 -7.05 14.60 20.66
N THR A 66 -8.01 15.50 20.42
CA THR A 66 -9.17 15.19 19.54
C THR A 66 -8.73 14.92 18.12
N CYS A 67 -9.61 14.37 17.30
CA CYS A 67 -9.35 14.11 15.87
C CYS A 67 -8.95 15.39 15.15
N LEU A 68 -9.69 16.48 15.33
CA LEU A 68 -9.37 17.79 14.76
C LEU A 68 -7.95 18.23 15.15
N LYS A 69 -7.60 18.15 16.44
CA LYS A 69 -6.26 18.52 16.93
C LYS A 69 -5.16 17.57 16.44
N ASN A 70 -5.45 16.31 16.19
CA ASN A 70 -4.53 15.39 15.52
C ASN A 70 -4.21 15.85 14.10
N VAL A 71 -5.23 16.24 13.33
CA VAL A 71 -5.05 16.73 11.96
C VAL A 71 -4.37 18.10 11.94
N CYS A 72 -4.66 19.00 12.90
CA CYS A 72 -3.99 20.30 13.02
C CYS A 72 -2.51 20.19 13.35
N PHE A 73 -2.07 19.13 14.03
CA PHE A 73 -0.75 19.04 14.63
C PHE A 73 0.43 19.29 13.65
N PRO A 74 0.48 18.70 12.44
CA PRO A 74 1.54 19.01 11.49
C PRO A 74 1.57 20.48 11.05
N MET A 75 0.41 21.13 10.97
CA MET A 75 0.28 22.55 10.62
C MET A 75 0.71 23.46 11.78
N GLU A 76 0.40 23.07 13.01
CA GLU A 76 0.92 23.74 14.22
C GLU A 76 2.46 23.76 14.23
N LEU A 77 3.09 22.60 13.95
CA LEU A 77 4.56 22.49 13.81
C LEU A 77 5.12 23.29 12.62
N ALA A 78 4.29 23.52 11.61
CA ALA A 78 4.65 24.35 10.46
C ALA A 78 4.51 25.85 10.74
N GLY A 79 3.94 26.26 11.89
CA GLY A 79 3.71 27.67 12.23
C GLY A 79 2.46 28.27 11.58
N VAL A 80 1.52 27.45 11.09
CA VAL A 80 0.24 27.89 10.52
C VAL A 80 -0.64 28.46 11.64
N LYS A 81 -1.32 29.54 11.38
CA LYS A 81 -2.25 30.18 12.33
C LYS A 81 -3.37 29.22 12.71
N LYS A 82 -3.76 29.21 13.98
CA LYS A 82 -4.75 28.26 14.53
C LYS A 82 -6.05 28.20 13.72
N ALA A 83 -6.63 29.35 13.40
CA ALA A 83 -7.91 29.41 12.66
C ALA A 83 -7.79 28.81 11.25
N GLU A 84 -6.65 29.01 10.57
CA GLU A 84 -6.36 28.44 9.25
C GLU A 84 -6.15 26.92 9.34
N ALA A 85 -5.39 26.47 10.36
CA ALA A 85 -5.17 25.04 10.62
C ALA A 85 -6.47 24.31 10.95
N GLU A 86 -7.35 24.89 11.78
CA GLU A 86 -8.65 24.31 12.11
C GLU A 86 -9.58 24.24 10.89
N LYS A 87 -9.64 25.30 10.07
CA LYS A 87 -10.39 25.28 8.82
C LYS A 87 -9.92 24.17 7.89
N ARG A 88 -8.60 24.12 7.64
CA ARG A 88 -8.01 23.08 6.78
C ARG A 88 -8.22 21.68 7.34
N ALA A 89 -8.12 21.51 8.64
CA ALA A 89 -8.35 20.22 9.29
C ALA A 89 -9.81 19.75 9.13
N MET A 90 -10.80 20.65 9.20
CA MET A 90 -12.19 20.29 8.93
C MET A 90 -12.40 19.85 7.48
N GLU A 91 -11.84 20.56 6.50
CA GLU A 91 -11.89 20.16 5.08
C GLU A 91 -11.31 18.74 4.87
N LEU A 92 -10.21 18.42 5.57
CA LEU A 92 -9.60 17.10 5.51
C LEU A 92 -10.43 16.01 6.21
N LEU A 93 -11.09 16.37 7.32
CA LEU A 93 -12.03 15.46 7.98
C LEU A 93 -13.26 15.17 7.11
N GLU A 94 -13.76 16.14 6.38
CA GLU A 94 -14.80 15.95 5.37
C GLU A 94 -14.32 15.04 4.23
N MET A 95 -13.11 15.28 3.72
CA MET A 95 -12.50 14.47 2.66
C MET A 95 -12.40 12.98 3.03
N VAL A 96 -12.08 12.67 4.30
CA VAL A 96 -12.01 11.29 4.78
C VAL A 96 -13.35 10.76 5.33
N GLY A 97 -14.42 11.54 5.26
CA GLY A 97 -15.78 11.16 5.66
C GLY A 97 -16.02 11.10 7.16
N LEU A 98 -15.33 11.91 7.96
CA LEU A 98 -15.41 11.92 9.42
C LEU A 98 -15.56 13.35 10.03
N PRO A 99 -16.34 14.27 9.46
CA PRO A 99 -16.51 15.60 10.04
C PRO A 99 -17.17 15.57 11.42
N ASP A 100 -18.08 14.63 11.65
CA ASP A 100 -18.80 14.41 12.92
C ASP A 100 -17.87 13.96 14.07
N LYS A 101 -16.69 13.44 13.74
CA LYS A 101 -15.69 12.96 14.71
C LYS A 101 -14.64 14.00 15.10
N ALA A 102 -14.77 15.25 14.65
CA ALA A 102 -13.79 16.31 14.92
C ALA A 102 -13.42 16.44 16.41
N ASN A 103 -14.42 16.35 17.30
CA ASN A 103 -14.23 16.47 18.73
C ASN A 103 -14.03 15.14 19.48
N ALA A 104 -14.11 14.00 18.77
CA ALA A 104 -13.86 12.68 19.36
C ALA A 104 -12.36 12.47 19.61
N TYR A 105 -12.06 11.64 20.60
CA TYR A 105 -10.69 11.18 20.87
C TYR A 105 -10.41 9.86 20.16
N PRO A 106 -9.14 9.54 19.82
CA PRO A 106 -8.79 8.29 19.13
C PRO A 106 -9.29 7.02 19.85
N ALA A 107 -9.38 7.03 21.16
CA ALA A 107 -9.90 5.90 21.93
C ALA A 107 -11.38 5.55 21.61
N GLN A 108 -12.13 6.51 21.10
CA GLN A 108 -13.55 6.38 20.76
C GLN A 108 -13.78 5.93 19.30
N LEU A 109 -12.71 5.65 18.55
CA LEU A 109 -12.76 5.34 17.12
C LEU A 109 -12.49 3.87 16.84
N SER A 110 -13.15 3.33 15.80
CA SER A 110 -12.76 2.04 15.21
C SER A 110 -11.39 2.11 14.53
N GLY A 111 -10.79 0.96 14.22
CA GLY A 111 -9.51 0.89 13.50
C GLY A 111 -9.53 1.66 12.18
N GLY A 112 -10.56 1.45 11.36
CA GLY A 112 -10.72 2.15 10.07
C GLY A 112 -10.91 3.65 10.24
N GLN A 113 -11.64 4.11 11.26
CA GLN A 113 -11.77 5.52 11.57
C GLN A 113 -10.43 6.13 12.01
N LYS A 114 -9.65 5.44 12.86
CA LYS A 114 -8.30 5.87 13.24
C LYS A 114 -7.40 6.02 12.01
N GLN A 115 -7.48 5.08 11.07
CA GLN A 115 -6.71 5.14 9.83
C GLN A 115 -7.11 6.32 8.96
N ARG A 116 -8.40 6.62 8.81
CA ARG A 116 -8.88 7.80 8.10
C ARG A 116 -8.38 9.10 8.74
N ILE A 117 -8.35 9.21 10.07
CA ILE A 117 -7.76 10.36 10.76
C ILE A 117 -6.25 10.45 10.53
N ALA A 118 -5.53 9.32 10.52
CA ALA A 118 -4.10 9.29 10.21
C ALA A 118 -3.81 9.75 8.77
N ILE A 119 -4.66 9.38 7.81
CA ILE A 119 -4.62 9.87 6.42
C ILE A 119 -4.87 11.38 6.38
N ALA A 120 -5.93 11.88 7.00
CA ALA A 120 -6.23 13.31 7.06
C ALA A 120 -5.05 14.11 7.66
N ARG A 121 -4.45 13.61 8.73
CA ARG A 121 -3.27 14.21 9.35
C ARG A 121 -2.06 14.23 8.39
N ALA A 122 -1.83 13.15 7.64
CA ALA A 122 -0.74 13.08 6.68
C ALA A 122 -0.92 14.09 5.52
N LEU A 123 -2.15 14.44 5.17
CA LEU A 123 -2.47 15.41 4.11
C LEU A 123 -2.43 16.87 4.57
N ALA A 124 -2.31 17.13 5.88
CA ALA A 124 -2.46 18.45 6.47
C ALA A 124 -1.47 19.51 5.92
N THR A 125 -0.26 19.08 5.57
CA THR A 125 0.80 19.96 5.04
C THR A 125 0.85 20.02 3.50
N ASN A 126 -0.17 19.53 2.81
CA ASN A 126 -0.22 19.43 1.35
C ASN A 126 1.03 18.72 0.77
N PRO A 127 1.25 17.44 1.13
CA PRO A 127 2.44 16.73 0.71
C PRO A 127 2.44 16.47 -0.79
N LYS A 128 3.64 16.31 -1.37
CA LYS A 128 3.84 15.82 -2.73
C LYS A 128 3.96 14.30 -2.78
N VAL A 129 4.46 13.71 -1.69
CA VAL A 129 4.68 12.27 -1.56
C VAL A 129 4.02 11.76 -0.28
N LEU A 130 3.22 10.72 -0.40
CA LEU A 130 2.60 10.00 0.70
C LEU A 130 3.19 8.58 0.77
N LEU A 131 3.89 8.28 1.86
CA LEU A 131 4.46 6.97 2.13
C LEU A 131 3.48 6.18 3.02
N CYS A 132 3.05 5.00 2.60
CA CYS A 132 2.12 4.13 3.33
C CYS A 132 2.86 2.86 3.76
N ASP A 133 3.31 2.80 5.02
CA ASP A 133 4.00 1.62 5.57
C ASP A 133 2.98 0.68 6.21
N GLU A 134 2.63 -0.40 5.49
CA GLU A 134 1.64 -1.41 5.91
C GLU A 134 0.33 -0.82 6.46
N ALA A 135 -0.14 0.25 5.84
CA ALA A 135 -1.24 1.11 6.32
C ALA A 135 -2.59 0.39 6.51
N THR A 136 -2.73 -0.84 6.04
CA THR A 136 -3.97 -1.63 6.13
C THR A 136 -3.80 -2.97 6.85
N SER A 137 -2.59 -3.31 7.30
CA SER A 137 -2.30 -4.64 7.87
C SER A 137 -3.07 -5.00 9.15
N ALA A 138 -3.55 -3.99 9.88
CA ALA A 138 -4.31 -4.16 11.13
C ALA A 138 -5.84 -4.03 10.94
N LEU A 139 -6.33 -4.03 9.68
CA LEU A 139 -7.73 -3.81 9.33
C LEU A 139 -8.36 -5.08 8.74
N ASP A 140 -9.66 -5.19 8.90
CA ASP A 140 -10.45 -6.23 8.22
C ASP A 140 -10.52 -5.98 6.69
N PRO A 141 -10.83 -6.98 5.86
CA PRO A 141 -10.81 -6.86 4.41
C PRO A 141 -11.73 -5.75 3.85
N ASN A 142 -12.93 -5.58 4.39
CA ASN A 142 -13.87 -4.55 3.92
C ASN A 142 -13.37 -3.14 4.24
N THR A 143 -12.85 -2.96 5.44
CA THR A 143 -12.24 -1.70 5.85
C THR A 143 -10.98 -1.41 5.03
N THR A 144 -10.16 -2.44 4.75
CA THR A 144 -8.98 -2.35 3.88
C THR A 144 -9.37 -1.80 2.51
N HIS A 145 -10.31 -2.43 1.83
CA HIS A 145 -10.82 -1.97 0.52
C HIS A 145 -11.27 -0.50 0.55
N SER A 146 -12.03 -0.12 1.58
CA SER A 146 -12.50 1.26 1.78
C SER A 146 -11.35 2.27 1.95
N ILE A 147 -10.28 1.91 2.67
CA ILE A 147 -9.08 2.74 2.84
C ILE A 147 -8.27 2.83 1.54
N LEU A 148 -8.12 1.74 0.82
CA LEU A 148 -7.40 1.71 -0.46
C LEU A 148 -8.12 2.57 -1.51
N THR A 149 -9.44 2.48 -1.60
CA THR A 149 -10.26 3.35 -2.46
C THR A 149 -10.07 4.82 -2.09
N LEU A 150 -10.09 5.17 -0.79
CA LEU A 150 -9.83 6.54 -0.32
C LEU A 150 -8.44 7.03 -0.74
N ILE A 151 -7.39 6.21 -0.60
CA ILE A 151 -6.02 6.57 -1.02
C ILE A 151 -5.96 6.80 -2.53
N LYS A 152 -6.63 5.97 -3.32
CA LYS A 152 -6.71 6.12 -4.79
C LYS A 152 -7.42 7.41 -5.21
N ASP A 153 -8.50 7.75 -4.54
CA ASP A 153 -9.23 8.99 -4.77
C ASP A 153 -8.40 10.23 -4.40
N ILE A 154 -7.68 10.18 -3.29
CA ILE A 154 -6.76 11.23 -2.87
C ILE A 154 -5.63 11.41 -3.89
N ASN A 155 -4.99 10.31 -4.35
CA ASN A 155 -3.96 10.35 -5.39
C ASN A 155 -4.48 11.04 -6.66
N ARG A 156 -5.68 10.67 -7.12
CA ARG A 156 -6.30 11.25 -8.33
C ARG A 156 -6.67 12.73 -8.14
N LYS A 157 -7.29 13.09 -7.00
CA LYS A 157 -7.77 14.44 -6.74
C LYS A 157 -6.63 15.43 -6.48
N LEU A 158 -5.60 15.01 -5.78
CA LEU A 158 -4.50 15.89 -5.36
C LEU A 158 -3.25 15.79 -6.24
N GLY A 159 -3.17 14.80 -7.14
CA GLY A 159 -2.01 14.59 -8.01
C GLY A 159 -0.71 14.22 -7.24
N ILE A 160 -0.82 13.71 -6.01
CA ILE A 160 0.33 13.36 -5.18
C ILE A 160 0.90 11.99 -5.54
N THR A 161 2.19 11.80 -5.40
CA THR A 161 2.80 10.48 -5.51
C THR A 161 2.51 9.65 -4.25
N VAL A 162 2.01 8.43 -4.43
CA VAL A 162 1.78 7.51 -3.30
C VAL A 162 2.71 6.32 -3.44
N VAL A 163 3.43 6.00 -2.36
CA VAL A 163 4.26 4.79 -2.25
C VAL A 163 3.65 3.88 -1.19
N VAL A 164 3.26 2.68 -1.58
CA VAL A 164 2.62 1.70 -0.70
C VAL A 164 3.57 0.55 -0.42
N ILE A 165 3.84 0.32 0.84
CA ILE A 165 4.62 -0.82 1.31
C ILE A 165 3.65 -1.85 1.85
N THR A 166 3.74 -3.08 1.35
CA THR A 166 2.90 -4.17 1.80
C THR A 166 3.54 -5.53 1.48
N HIS A 167 3.10 -6.55 2.17
CA HIS A 167 3.33 -7.95 1.81
C HIS A 167 2.06 -8.61 1.23
N GLN A 168 0.95 -7.86 1.13
CA GLN A 168 -0.34 -8.34 0.63
C GLN A 168 -0.47 -8.04 -0.87
N MET A 169 -0.50 -9.07 -1.69
CA MET A 169 -0.59 -8.92 -3.15
C MET A 169 -1.91 -8.30 -3.59
N SER A 170 -3.01 -8.62 -2.92
CA SER A 170 -4.32 -8.03 -3.19
C SER A 170 -4.32 -6.49 -3.10
N VAL A 171 -3.57 -5.92 -2.15
CA VAL A 171 -3.41 -4.46 -2.04
C VAL A 171 -2.71 -3.88 -3.26
N VAL A 172 -1.66 -4.57 -3.75
CA VAL A 172 -0.90 -4.12 -4.92
C VAL A 172 -1.74 -4.15 -6.19
N GLU A 173 -2.46 -5.26 -6.41
CA GLU A 173 -3.37 -5.42 -7.55
C GLU A 173 -4.48 -4.37 -7.57
N GLU A 174 -4.99 -4.01 -6.38
CA GLU A 174 -6.12 -3.10 -6.26
C GLU A 174 -5.77 -1.65 -6.58
N ILE A 175 -4.59 -1.16 -6.14
CA ILE A 175 -4.31 0.29 -6.23
C ILE A 175 -3.00 0.68 -6.89
N CYS A 176 -2.03 -0.22 -7.07
CA CYS A 176 -0.73 0.14 -7.62
C CYS A 176 -0.69 0.08 -9.14
N ASP A 177 0.04 1.02 -9.77
CA ASP A 177 0.30 1.03 -11.21
C ASP A 177 1.60 0.26 -11.53
N SER A 178 2.60 0.43 -10.67
CA SER A 178 3.93 -0.18 -10.79
C SER A 178 4.40 -0.71 -9.44
N VAL A 179 5.31 -1.66 -9.47
CA VAL A 179 5.80 -2.34 -8.27
C VAL A 179 7.29 -2.65 -8.35
N ALA A 180 7.96 -2.57 -7.20
CA ALA A 180 9.29 -3.12 -6.99
C ALA A 180 9.23 -4.25 -5.95
N ILE A 181 9.91 -5.35 -6.25
CA ILE A 181 10.02 -6.52 -5.36
C ILE A 181 11.36 -6.47 -4.66
N LEU A 182 11.32 -6.44 -3.34
CA LEU A 182 12.49 -6.53 -2.46
C LEU A 182 12.66 -7.97 -1.97
N ASP A 183 13.89 -8.45 -2.05
CA ASP A 183 14.33 -9.72 -1.42
C ASP A 183 15.75 -9.53 -0.88
N GLY A 184 15.98 -9.85 0.39
CA GLY A 184 17.29 -9.71 1.04
C GLY A 184 17.88 -8.29 0.99
N GLY A 185 17.05 -7.23 0.99
CA GLY A 185 17.50 -5.83 0.93
C GLY A 185 17.81 -5.32 -0.48
N VAL A 186 17.58 -6.12 -1.52
CA VAL A 186 17.85 -5.77 -2.92
C VAL A 186 16.55 -5.75 -3.71
N VAL A 187 16.41 -4.79 -4.63
CA VAL A 187 15.33 -4.81 -5.63
C VAL A 187 15.67 -5.87 -6.68
N VAL A 188 14.94 -6.98 -6.67
CA VAL A 188 15.18 -8.13 -7.56
C VAL A 188 14.35 -8.08 -8.84
N GLU A 189 13.21 -7.37 -8.81
CA GLU A 189 12.35 -7.19 -9.98
C GLU A 189 11.53 -5.92 -9.83
N GLN A 190 11.27 -5.23 -10.95
CA GLN A 190 10.40 -4.05 -10.99
C GLN A 190 9.72 -3.93 -12.35
N GLY A 191 8.52 -3.36 -12.37
CA GLY A 191 7.75 -3.14 -13.60
C GLY A 191 6.32 -2.72 -13.31
N SER A 192 5.47 -2.75 -14.33
CA SER A 192 4.04 -2.59 -14.15
C SER A 192 3.47 -3.77 -13.36
N VAL A 193 2.43 -3.52 -12.57
CA VAL A 193 1.74 -4.59 -11.81
C VAL A 193 1.27 -5.69 -12.75
N GLN A 194 0.71 -5.33 -13.91
CA GLN A 194 0.22 -6.28 -14.90
C GLN A 194 1.32 -7.21 -15.43
N GLU A 195 2.51 -6.67 -15.75
CA GLU A 195 3.63 -7.48 -16.25
C GLU A 195 4.19 -8.43 -15.21
N ILE A 196 4.40 -7.92 -13.98
CA ILE A 196 4.96 -8.71 -12.87
C ILE A 196 4.01 -9.83 -12.48
N PHE A 197 2.70 -9.58 -12.44
CA PHE A 197 1.71 -10.58 -12.08
C PHE A 197 1.46 -11.60 -13.19
N ALA A 198 1.50 -11.17 -14.46
CA ALA A 198 1.31 -12.08 -15.59
C ALA A 198 2.54 -12.99 -15.83
N ASN A 199 3.76 -12.47 -15.64
CA ASN A 199 5.00 -13.18 -15.96
C ASN A 199 6.12 -12.86 -14.95
N PRO A 200 6.02 -13.32 -13.70
CA PRO A 200 7.06 -13.11 -12.70
C PRO A 200 8.34 -13.84 -13.08
N LYS A 201 9.46 -13.11 -13.18
CA LYS A 201 10.75 -13.63 -13.66
C LYS A 201 11.56 -14.25 -12.52
N THR A 202 11.63 -13.57 -11.38
CA THR A 202 12.46 -13.99 -10.25
C THR A 202 11.77 -15.02 -9.35
N ALA A 203 12.54 -15.79 -8.62
CA ALA A 203 12.00 -16.73 -7.62
C ALA A 203 11.22 -16.02 -6.51
N ALA A 204 11.65 -14.81 -6.13
CA ALA A 204 10.95 -14.00 -5.15
C ALA A 204 9.59 -13.53 -5.67
N ALA A 205 9.52 -13.03 -6.93
CA ALA A 205 8.27 -12.64 -7.56
C ALA A 205 7.30 -13.82 -7.67
N LYS A 206 7.78 -14.99 -8.13
CA LYS A 206 6.96 -16.21 -8.24
C LYS A 206 6.36 -16.62 -6.89
N ARG A 207 7.15 -16.55 -5.81
CA ARG A 207 6.65 -16.85 -4.44
C ARG A 207 5.60 -15.85 -3.95
N LEU A 208 5.71 -14.58 -4.33
CA LEU A 208 4.78 -13.54 -3.90
C LEU A 208 3.48 -13.55 -4.70
N VAL A 209 3.58 -13.68 -6.03
CA VAL A 209 2.43 -13.61 -6.94
C VAL A 209 1.61 -14.91 -6.91
N ALA A 210 2.27 -16.06 -6.75
CA ALA A 210 1.61 -17.36 -6.70
C ALA A 210 2.06 -18.14 -5.46
N PRO A 211 1.69 -17.73 -4.25
CA PRO A 211 2.12 -18.40 -3.03
C PRO A 211 1.72 -19.88 -2.98
N ASN A 212 0.69 -20.27 -3.70
CA ASN A 212 0.27 -21.66 -3.90
C ASN A 212 0.69 -22.24 -5.27
N GLY A 213 1.41 -21.48 -6.08
CA GLY A 213 1.76 -21.82 -7.48
C GLY A 213 3.08 -22.56 -7.68
N GLY A 214 3.90 -22.66 -6.65
CA GLY A 214 5.14 -23.42 -6.67
C GLY A 214 5.05 -24.59 -5.70
N SER A 215 4.85 -25.78 -6.19
CA SER A 215 5.10 -27.06 -5.49
C SER A 215 4.50 -27.29 -4.08
N ALA A 216 3.32 -26.80 -3.76
CA ALA A 216 2.48 -27.70 -2.99
C ALA A 216 2.11 -28.83 -3.97
N ALA A 217 2.88 -29.90 -3.95
CA ALA A 217 2.38 -31.15 -4.48
C ALA A 217 1.07 -31.38 -3.75
N ARG A 218 -0.06 -31.00 -4.40
CA ARG A 218 -1.35 -31.49 -3.93
C ARG A 218 -1.14 -32.98 -3.89
N ASP A 219 -1.54 -33.56 -2.79
CA ASP A 219 -1.54 -35.02 -2.67
C ASP A 219 -2.38 -35.57 -3.84
N LEU A 220 -1.70 -36.00 -4.88
CA LEU A 220 -2.32 -36.59 -6.06
C LEU A 220 -2.60 -38.07 -5.84
N SER A 221 -2.43 -38.57 -4.62
CA SER A 221 -2.70 -39.98 -4.25
C SER A 221 -4.16 -40.37 -4.38
N CYS A 222 -5.06 -39.37 -4.48
CA CYS A 222 -6.48 -39.61 -4.73
C CYS A 222 -6.84 -39.91 -6.20
N PHE A 223 -5.88 -39.73 -7.14
CA PHE A 223 -6.09 -40.00 -8.57
C PHE A 223 -5.55 -41.37 -8.95
N ALA A 224 -6.23 -42.03 -9.90
CA ALA A 224 -5.75 -43.31 -10.43
C ALA A 224 -4.45 -43.12 -11.25
N PRO A 225 -3.61 -44.15 -11.38
CA PRO A 225 -2.36 -44.04 -12.15
C PRO A 225 -2.55 -43.62 -13.63
N ASP A 226 -3.71 -43.85 -14.19
CA ASP A 226 -4.06 -43.51 -15.58
C ASP A 226 -4.78 -42.15 -15.72
N ASP A 227 -5.00 -41.43 -14.62
CA ASP A 227 -5.63 -40.13 -14.64
C ASP A 227 -4.66 -39.05 -15.13
N HIS A 228 -5.11 -38.24 -16.08
CA HIS A 228 -4.37 -37.07 -16.55
C HIS A 228 -4.78 -35.84 -15.76
N VAL A 229 -3.90 -35.35 -14.88
CA VAL A 229 -4.12 -34.13 -14.10
C VAL A 229 -3.59 -32.91 -14.84
N VAL A 230 -4.49 -31.98 -15.16
CA VAL A 230 -4.15 -30.73 -15.86
C VAL A 230 -4.48 -29.55 -14.94
N ARG A 231 -3.49 -28.67 -14.74
CA ARG A 231 -3.73 -27.39 -14.06
C ARG A 231 -4.17 -26.34 -15.09
N VAL A 232 -5.33 -25.76 -14.88
CA VAL A 232 -5.82 -24.64 -15.69
C VAL A 232 -5.73 -23.35 -14.86
N THR A 233 -5.04 -22.37 -15.39
CA THR A 233 -4.93 -21.03 -14.79
C THR A 233 -5.72 -20.04 -15.63
N PHE A 234 -6.70 -19.38 -15.04
CA PHE A 234 -7.48 -18.35 -15.69
C PHE A 234 -6.86 -16.98 -15.44
N ASN A 235 -6.54 -16.23 -16.49
CA ASN A 235 -6.17 -14.83 -16.41
C ASN A 235 -7.44 -13.98 -16.62
N GLY A 236 -7.53 -12.80 -16.01
CA GLY A 236 -8.74 -11.99 -15.89
C GLY A 236 -9.68 -11.90 -17.10
N SER A 237 -9.16 -11.86 -18.34
CA SER A 237 -9.98 -11.85 -19.56
C SER A 237 -10.51 -13.23 -20.00
N SER A 238 -9.97 -14.32 -19.47
CA SER A 238 -10.35 -15.71 -19.82
C SER A 238 -11.32 -16.36 -18.85
N THR A 239 -11.56 -15.74 -17.69
CA THR A 239 -12.50 -16.25 -16.66
C THR A 239 -13.96 -16.33 -17.11
N ALA A 240 -14.35 -15.55 -18.11
CA ALA A 240 -15.73 -15.55 -18.63
C ALA A 240 -16.03 -16.71 -19.61
N LYS A 241 -15.03 -17.49 -20.02
CA LYS A 241 -15.25 -18.63 -20.94
C LYS A 241 -15.48 -19.90 -20.13
N PRO A 242 -16.58 -20.64 -20.39
CA PRO A 242 -16.88 -21.90 -19.70
C PRO A 242 -15.97 -23.04 -20.25
N LEU A 243 -14.67 -22.99 -19.93
CA LEU A 243 -13.67 -23.90 -20.48
C LEU A 243 -14.00 -25.37 -20.19
N VAL A 244 -14.38 -25.68 -18.96
CA VAL A 244 -14.72 -27.04 -18.51
C VAL A 244 -15.94 -27.56 -19.28
N ALA A 245 -16.98 -26.74 -19.42
CA ALA A 245 -18.17 -27.09 -20.19
C ALA A 245 -17.86 -27.27 -21.68
N SER A 246 -17.00 -26.41 -22.25
CA SER A 246 -16.59 -26.52 -23.66
C SER A 246 -15.76 -27.78 -23.92
N LEU A 247 -14.83 -28.13 -23.04
CA LEU A 247 -14.03 -29.37 -23.15
C LEU A 247 -14.91 -30.63 -23.05
N ALA A 248 -15.88 -30.63 -22.15
CA ALA A 248 -16.83 -31.72 -22.00
C ALA A 248 -17.73 -31.88 -23.26
N ALA A 249 -18.25 -30.75 -23.78
CA ALA A 249 -19.14 -30.74 -24.92
C ALA A 249 -18.47 -31.05 -26.27
N GLU A 250 -17.27 -30.45 -26.51
CA GLU A 250 -16.60 -30.54 -27.80
C GLU A 250 -15.68 -31.76 -27.94
N LYS A 251 -15.12 -32.24 -26.84
CA LYS A 251 -14.12 -33.32 -26.83
C LYS A 251 -14.59 -34.57 -26.11
N GLY A 252 -15.77 -34.58 -25.49
CA GLY A 252 -16.27 -35.71 -24.74
C GLY A 252 -15.43 -36.07 -23.49
N ILE A 253 -14.66 -35.09 -22.98
CA ILE A 253 -13.75 -35.30 -21.85
C ILE A 253 -14.55 -35.09 -20.56
N LEU A 254 -14.62 -36.12 -19.71
CA LEU A 254 -15.15 -35.98 -18.34
C LEU A 254 -14.10 -35.26 -17.48
N VAL A 255 -14.45 -34.11 -16.93
CA VAL A 255 -13.59 -33.33 -16.06
C VAL A 255 -14.18 -33.33 -14.66
N SER A 256 -13.43 -33.85 -13.68
CA SER A 256 -13.71 -33.68 -12.27
C SER A 256 -12.97 -32.46 -11.73
N VAL A 257 -13.64 -31.59 -10.96
CA VAL A 257 -13.11 -30.33 -10.44
C VAL A 257 -12.90 -30.45 -8.93
#